data_60e1aa678e157f655338c91df0fc4efc
#
_entry.id   60e1aa678e157f655338c91df0fc4efc
#
_cell.length_a   1.000
_cell.length_b   1.000
_cell.length_c   1.000
_cell.angle_alpha   90.00
_cell.angle_beta   90.00
_cell.angle_gamma   90.00
#
_symmetry.space_group_name_H-M   'P 1'
#
loop_
_entity.id
_entity.type
_entity.pdbx_description
1 polymer ?
#
loop_
_entity_poly.entity_id
_entity_poly.type
_entity_poly.pdbx_seq_one_letter_code
_entity_poly.pdbx_strand_id
1 'polypeptide(L)'
;ELDLPAPLPSGWHPVEADLLTAGGVVMATGQNEIHVPYETPYSFISDIDDTFLISHSSAIGKRLFVLLTQNAHSRNPFEGVVEHYRALAHADVADQRQPNAFFYVSSSEWNLYDYIREFSDKNGLPQGVYLLAQLKRLGQLLKTGQGKHATKFDRIVRIIEACPGQQFGLLGDDSQEDPVIYTSVVRHFPGRIRVVYIRQVDARNRGKAESALLEMARSGVTTCYFAHSAEALEHSRAIGLG
;
A
#
# COMPACT_ATOMS: atom_id res chain seq x y z
N GLU A 1 -17.86 -3.05 11.59
CA GLU A 1 -18.74 -3.09 10.41
C GLU A 1 -19.74 -1.96 10.57
N LEU A 2 -19.95 -1.16 9.52
CA LEU A 2 -20.92 -0.07 9.52
C LEU A 2 -22.06 -0.46 8.58
N ASP A 3 -23.27 -0.52 9.13
CA ASP A 3 -24.48 -0.69 8.32
C ASP A 3 -24.94 0.67 7.81
N LEU A 4 -24.86 0.86 6.50
CA LEU A 4 -25.32 2.07 5.86
C LEU A 4 -26.75 1.88 5.31
N PRO A 5 -27.63 2.90 5.41
CA PRO A 5 -29.00 2.81 4.92
C PRO A 5 -29.11 2.65 3.40
N ALA A 6 -28.05 3.03 2.67
CA ALA A 6 -27.91 2.86 1.22
C ALA A 6 -26.43 2.73 0.86
N PRO A 7 -26.08 2.07 -0.27
CA PRO A 7 -24.72 2.08 -0.80
C PRO A 7 -24.25 3.52 -1.08
N LEU A 8 -22.99 3.80 -0.73
CA LEU A 8 -22.35 5.06 -1.10
C LEU A 8 -21.96 5.02 -2.59
N PRO A 9 -22.09 6.14 -3.33
CA PRO A 9 -21.54 6.23 -4.68
C PRO A 9 -20.01 6.13 -4.66
N SER A 10 -19.40 5.86 -5.82
CA SER A 10 -17.93 5.86 -5.94
C SER A 10 -17.34 7.25 -5.63
N GLY A 11 -16.22 7.26 -4.92
CA GLY A 11 -15.51 8.47 -4.51
C GLY A 11 -15.15 8.49 -3.03
N TRP A 12 -14.69 9.65 -2.56
CA TRP A 12 -14.32 9.89 -1.17
C TRP A 12 -15.49 10.48 -0.40
N HIS A 13 -15.79 9.94 0.77
CA HIS A 13 -16.91 10.35 1.63
C HIS A 13 -16.40 10.71 3.02
N PRO A 14 -16.68 11.90 3.54
CA PRO A 14 -16.29 12.25 4.90
C PRO A 14 -17.04 11.38 5.92
N VAL A 15 -16.36 10.98 6.94
CA VAL A 15 -16.89 10.23 8.09
C VAL A 15 -16.46 10.90 9.37
N GLU A 16 -17.39 10.99 10.31
CA GLU A 16 -17.15 11.50 11.65
C GLU A 16 -17.49 10.42 12.68
N ALA A 17 -16.67 10.29 13.72
CA ALA A 17 -16.88 9.34 14.80
C ALA A 17 -16.72 10.03 16.15
N ASP A 18 -17.75 9.95 16.98
CA ASP A 18 -17.75 10.48 18.33
C ASP A 18 -17.41 9.43 19.37
N LEU A 19 -16.47 9.76 20.23
CA LEU A 19 -16.22 9.00 21.47
C LEU A 19 -17.16 9.52 22.55
N LEU A 20 -18.06 8.66 23.03
CA LEU A 20 -19.05 9.03 24.03
C LEU A 20 -18.68 8.51 25.42
N THR A 21 -19.05 9.26 26.48
CA THR A 21 -19.12 8.73 27.86
C THR A 21 -20.23 7.71 27.98
N ALA A 22 -20.27 6.95 29.09
CA ALA A 22 -21.38 6.07 29.41
C ALA A 22 -22.74 6.81 29.52
N GLY A 23 -22.73 8.12 29.76
CA GLY A 23 -23.91 8.98 29.79
C GLY A 23 -24.27 9.65 28.47
N GLY A 24 -23.62 9.29 27.34
CA GLY A 24 -23.91 9.84 26.02
C GLY A 24 -23.30 11.21 25.70
N VAL A 25 -22.42 11.72 26.56
CA VAL A 25 -21.73 13.01 26.32
C VAL A 25 -20.54 12.79 25.40
N VAL A 26 -20.40 13.57 24.35
CA VAL A 26 -19.25 13.53 23.43
C VAL A 26 -17.98 13.97 24.16
N MET A 27 -16.97 13.09 24.21
CA MET A 27 -15.66 13.35 24.79
C MET A 27 -14.65 13.83 23.75
N ALA A 28 -14.73 13.27 22.54
CA ALA A 28 -13.87 13.61 21.42
C ALA A 28 -14.55 13.23 20.10
N THR A 29 -14.28 13.98 19.05
CA THR A 29 -14.73 13.72 17.70
C THR A 29 -13.52 13.47 16.80
N GLY A 30 -13.53 12.37 16.04
CA GLY A 30 -12.54 12.06 15.00
C GLY A 30 -13.17 12.22 13.63
N GLN A 31 -12.43 12.77 12.68
CA GLN A 31 -12.85 12.91 11.29
C GLN A 31 -11.88 12.19 10.36
N ASN A 32 -12.40 11.52 9.34
CA ASN A 32 -11.64 10.87 8.29
C ASN A 32 -12.50 10.72 7.04
N GLU A 33 -12.02 9.99 6.03
CA GLU A 33 -12.74 9.72 4.80
C GLU A 33 -12.82 8.21 4.53
N ILE A 34 -13.95 7.77 3.97
CA ILE A 34 -14.14 6.43 3.40
C ILE A 34 -14.03 6.55 1.89
N HIS A 35 -13.26 5.66 1.28
CA HIS A 35 -13.14 5.57 -0.18
C HIS A 35 -13.97 4.41 -0.71
N VAL A 36 -14.91 4.70 -1.61
CA VAL A 36 -15.57 3.72 -2.46
C VAL A 36 -14.88 3.77 -3.83
N PRO A 37 -14.12 2.74 -4.23
CA PRO A 37 -13.39 2.76 -5.49
C PRO A 37 -14.29 3.03 -6.69
N TYR A 38 -13.75 3.74 -7.68
CA TYR A 38 -14.42 3.92 -8.97
C TYR A 38 -14.46 2.58 -9.73
N GLU A 39 -15.39 2.45 -10.67
CA GLU A 39 -15.49 1.29 -11.57
C GLU A 39 -14.42 1.36 -12.66
N THR A 40 -13.16 1.25 -12.25
CA THR A 40 -11.99 1.23 -13.10
C THR A 40 -11.43 -0.19 -13.23
N PRO A 41 -10.65 -0.50 -14.30
CA PRO A 41 -10.16 -1.87 -14.50
C PRO A 41 -9.14 -2.32 -13.45
N TYR A 42 -8.43 -1.38 -12.81
CA TYR A 42 -7.33 -1.70 -11.90
C TYR A 42 -7.49 -1.07 -10.52
N SER A 43 -6.81 -1.68 -9.55
CA SER A 43 -6.44 -1.10 -8.26
C SER A 43 -5.00 -1.44 -7.94
N PHE A 44 -4.33 -0.59 -7.18
CA PHE A 44 -2.92 -0.79 -6.83
C PHE A 44 -2.75 -0.89 -5.32
N ILE A 45 -1.98 -1.90 -4.90
CA ILE A 45 -1.62 -2.11 -3.49
C ILE A 45 -0.12 -1.90 -3.37
N SER A 46 0.30 -0.89 -2.60
CA SER A 46 1.70 -0.54 -2.41
C SER A 46 2.12 -0.71 -0.96
N ASP A 47 3.31 -1.29 -0.75
CA ASP A 47 4.04 -1.07 0.49
C ASP A 47 4.49 0.39 0.60
N ILE A 48 4.84 0.83 1.79
CA ILE A 48 5.23 2.22 2.08
C ILE A 48 6.74 2.32 2.25
N ASP A 49 7.28 1.52 3.17
CA ASP A 49 8.67 1.58 3.59
C ASP A 49 9.58 1.00 2.50
N ASP A 50 10.68 1.71 2.19
CA ASP A 50 11.66 1.36 1.14
C ASP A 50 11.07 1.09 -0.27
N THR A 51 9.75 1.24 -0.45
CA THR A 51 9.08 1.15 -1.74
C THR A 51 8.92 2.52 -2.39
N PHE A 52 8.33 3.49 -1.70
CA PHE A 52 8.29 4.88 -2.16
C PHE A 52 8.92 5.87 -1.17
N LEU A 53 9.01 5.52 0.11
CA LEU A 53 9.66 6.30 1.17
C LEU A 53 11.02 5.70 1.51
N ILE A 54 12.10 6.48 1.37
CA ILE A 54 13.46 6.04 1.71
C ILE A 54 13.61 5.92 3.22
N SER A 55 13.76 4.72 3.77
CA SER A 55 13.86 4.49 5.21
C SER A 55 15.22 4.01 5.72
N HIS A 56 16.11 3.48 4.88
CA HIS A 56 17.49 3.04 5.20
C HIS A 56 17.67 2.22 6.49
N SER A 57 16.68 1.46 6.98
CA SER A 57 16.88 0.76 8.24
C SER A 57 16.06 -0.51 8.45
N SER A 58 16.78 -1.58 8.74
CA SER A 58 16.26 -2.85 9.25
C SER A 58 15.74 -2.82 10.71
N ALA A 59 15.77 -1.64 11.39
CA ALA A 59 15.26 -1.44 12.76
C ALA A 59 14.11 -0.41 12.78
N ILE A 60 13.14 -0.64 11.95
CA ILE A 60 12.24 0.34 11.34
C ILE A 60 11.28 1.04 12.32
N GLY A 61 10.72 0.36 13.31
CA GLY A 61 9.64 0.95 14.11
C GLY A 61 10.06 2.15 15.02
N LYS A 62 11.22 2.08 15.68
CA LYS A 62 11.66 3.14 16.60
C LYS A 62 12.46 4.25 15.91
N ARG A 63 13.25 3.91 14.89
CA ARG A 63 14.04 4.92 14.16
C ARG A 63 13.19 5.70 13.18
N LEU A 64 12.20 5.09 12.55
CA LEU A 64 11.26 5.79 11.69
C LEU A 64 10.52 6.87 12.49
N PHE A 65 9.98 6.55 13.68
CA PHE A 65 9.34 7.54 14.56
C PHE A 65 10.25 8.72 14.91
N VAL A 66 11.50 8.47 15.34
CA VAL A 66 12.46 9.54 15.69
C VAL A 66 12.89 10.34 14.46
N LEU A 67 13.10 9.68 13.32
CA LEU A 67 13.48 10.34 12.06
C LEU A 67 12.31 11.14 11.45
N LEU A 68 11.09 10.68 11.63
CA LEU A 68 9.88 11.31 11.11
C LEU A 68 9.48 12.55 11.94
N THR A 69 9.64 12.50 13.25
CA THR A 69 9.32 13.63 14.14
C THR A 69 10.37 14.76 14.11
N GLN A 70 11.62 14.46 13.69
CA GLN A 70 12.68 15.48 13.66
C GLN A 70 12.90 16.11 12.29
N ASN A 71 12.50 15.48 11.16
CA ASN A 71 12.82 15.95 9.80
C ASN A 71 11.74 15.66 8.74
N ALA A 72 10.46 15.83 9.09
CA ALA A 72 9.33 15.63 8.15
C ALA A 72 9.45 16.45 6.85
N HIS A 73 10.14 17.60 6.89
CA HIS A 73 10.24 18.53 5.78
C HIS A 73 11.39 18.27 4.81
N SER A 74 12.33 17.35 5.11
CA SER A 74 13.55 17.17 4.32
C SER A 74 13.62 15.86 3.52
N ARG A 75 12.61 14.98 3.59
CA ARG A 75 12.62 13.72 2.87
C ARG A 75 11.96 13.85 1.51
N ASN A 76 12.61 13.24 0.53
CA ASN A 76 12.07 13.08 -0.82
C ASN A 76 11.66 11.62 -1.04
N PRO A 77 10.63 11.36 -1.84
CA PRO A 77 10.37 10.02 -2.35
C PRO A 77 11.55 9.57 -3.23
N PHE A 78 11.62 8.28 -3.53
CA PHE A 78 12.55 7.81 -4.55
C PHE A 78 12.32 8.56 -5.87
N GLU A 79 13.41 8.90 -6.54
CA GLU A 79 13.34 9.60 -7.82
C GLU A 79 12.45 8.84 -8.81
N GLY A 80 11.52 9.54 -9.47
CA GLY A 80 10.59 9.01 -10.45
C GLY A 80 9.43 8.15 -9.91
N VAL A 81 9.37 7.86 -8.60
CA VAL A 81 8.28 7.04 -8.04
C VAL A 81 6.92 7.70 -8.17
N VAL A 82 6.86 9.01 -7.97
CA VAL A 82 5.62 9.79 -8.07
C VAL A 82 5.07 9.75 -9.49
N GLU A 83 5.94 9.90 -10.49
CA GLU A 83 5.56 9.81 -11.90
C GLU A 83 5.02 8.42 -12.23
N HIS A 84 5.71 7.36 -11.80
CA HIS A 84 5.26 5.99 -11.99
C HIS A 84 3.88 5.74 -11.34
N TYR A 85 3.69 6.15 -10.08
CA TYR A 85 2.41 5.94 -9.39
C TYR A 85 1.27 6.74 -10.01
N ARG A 86 1.52 7.95 -10.49
CA ARG A 86 0.53 8.74 -11.22
C ARG A 86 0.16 8.10 -12.56
N ALA A 87 1.13 7.55 -13.27
CA ALA A 87 0.86 6.79 -14.50
C ALA A 87 -0.06 5.59 -14.21
N LEU A 88 0.23 4.82 -13.17
CA LEU A 88 -0.62 3.70 -12.75
C LEU A 88 -2.03 4.16 -12.31
N ALA A 89 -2.13 5.28 -11.58
CA ALA A 89 -3.43 5.82 -11.16
C ALA A 89 -4.33 6.19 -12.35
N HIS A 90 -3.74 6.53 -13.47
CA HIS A 90 -4.47 6.95 -14.67
C HIS A 90 -4.42 5.92 -15.81
N ALA A 91 -3.90 4.72 -15.55
CA ALA A 91 -3.82 3.65 -16.52
C ALA A 91 -5.21 3.14 -16.93
N ASP A 92 -5.51 3.17 -18.22
CA ASP A 92 -6.75 2.62 -18.83
C ASP A 92 -8.05 3.14 -18.19
N VAL A 93 -8.04 4.40 -17.69
CA VAL A 93 -9.23 5.03 -17.14
C VAL A 93 -9.93 5.90 -18.19
N ALA A 94 -11.24 5.79 -18.28
CA ALA A 94 -12.03 6.58 -19.22
C ALA A 94 -12.16 8.06 -18.78
N ASP A 95 -12.24 8.32 -17.49
CA ASP A 95 -12.31 9.66 -16.92
C ASP A 95 -11.13 9.88 -15.95
N GLN A 96 -10.26 10.82 -16.28
CA GLN A 96 -9.08 11.16 -15.47
C GLN A 96 -9.43 11.68 -14.06
N ARG A 97 -10.68 12.05 -13.81
CA ARG A 97 -11.18 12.43 -12.47
C ARG A 97 -11.56 11.22 -11.62
N GLN A 98 -11.60 10.03 -12.21
CA GLN A 98 -11.93 8.77 -11.56
C GLN A 98 -10.72 7.81 -11.67
N PRO A 99 -9.63 8.09 -10.93
CA PRO A 99 -8.42 7.31 -11.03
C PRO A 99 -8.58 5.89 -10.45
N ASN A 100 -7.71 5.00 -10.87
CA ASN A 100 -7.54 3.70 -10.24
C ASN A 100 -7.24 3.87 -8.74
N ALA A 101 -7.86 3.07 -7.90
CA ALA A 101 -7.69 3.16 -6.46
C ALA A 101 -6.28 2.74 -6.01
N PHE A 102 -5.74 3.47 -5.04
CA PHE A 102 -4.50 3.11 -4.35
C PHE A 102 -4.76 2.72 -2.90
N PHE A 103 -4.13 1.62 -2.48
CA PHE A 103 -4.12 1.13 -1.11
C PHE A 103 -2.67 1.03 -0.63
N TYR A 104 -2.34 1.76 0.41
CA TYR A 104 -1.01 1.77 1.01
C TYR A 104 -1.00 0.88 2.25
N VAL A 105 -0.31 -0.26 2.18
CA VAL A 105 -0.31 -1.28 3.23
C VAL A 105 1.08 -1.36 3.86
N SER A 106 1.23 -0.99 5.13
CA SER A 106 2.51 -1.01 5.82
C SER A 106 2.45 -1.81 7.13
N SER A 107 3.61 -2.33 7.52
CA SER A 107 3.84 -2.86 8.87
C SER A 107 4.11 -1.77 9.91
N SER A 108 4.23 -0.52 9.49
CA SER A 108 4.37 0.66 10.36
C SER A 108 3.12 0.90 11.20
N GLU A 109 3.31 1.46 12.40
CA GLU A 109 2.22 1.66 13.35
C GLU A 109 1.31 2.84 12.94
N TRP A 110 0.03 2.74 13.29
CA TRP A 110 -1.02 3.70 12.91
C TRP A 110 -0.79 5.13 13.40
N ASN A 111 0.02 5.35 14.45
CA ASN A 111 0.40 6.69 14.92
C ASN A 111 1.25 7.48 13.91
N LEU A 112 1.70 6.85 12.81
CA LEU A 112 2.38 7.51 11.70
C LEU A 112 1.42 7.93 10.57
N TYR A 113 0.12 7.70 10.74
CA TYR A 113 -0.89 7.95 9.69
C TYR A 113 -0.85 9.38 9.15
N ASP A 114 -0.95 10.37 10.03
CA ASP A 114 -0.99 11.78 9.61
C ASP A 114 0.29 12.19 8.89
N TYR A 115 1.43 11.71 9.37
CA TYR A 115 2.71 11.97 8.75
C TYR A 115 2.82 11.35 7.34
N ILE A 116 2.44 10.08 7.18
CA ILE A 116 2.50 9.39 5.88
C ILE A 116 1.56 10.05 4.88
N ARG A 117 0.37 10.44 5.33
CA ARG A 117 -0.61 11.17 4.54
C ARG A 117 -0.06 12.53 4.09
N GLU A 118 0.45 13.34 5.02
CA GLU A 118 1.06 14.64 4.72
C GLU A 118 2.25 14.50 3.75
N PHE A 119 3.11 13.50 3.95
CA PHE A 119 4.21 13.20 3.04
C PHE A 119 3.70 12.88 1.63
N SER A 120 2.69 12.03 1.52
CA SER A 120 2.12 11.61 0.23
C SER A 120 1.48 12.79 -0.51
N ASP A 121 0.70 13.60 0.20
CA ASP A 121 0.03 14.78 -0.34
C ASP A 121 1.05 15.82 -0.83
N LYS A 122 2.06 16.13 0.01
CA LYS A 122 3.13 17.08 -0.31
C LYS A 122 3.93 16.68 -1.54
N ASN A 123 4.19 15.40 -1.72
CA ASN A 123 4.97 14.89 -2.85
C ASN A 123 4.10 14.54 -4.07
N GLY A 124 2.77 14.62 -3.94
CA GLY A 124 1.83 14.39 -5.03
C GLY A 124 1.73 12.94 -5.45
N LEU A 125 1.87 12.00 -4.49
CA LEU A 125 1.47 10.61 -4.67
C LEU A 125 -0.05 10.52 -4.87
N PRO A 126 -0.58 9.50 -5.55
CA PRO A 126 -2.01 9.29 -5.65
C PRO A 126 -2.67 9.23 -4.27
N GLN A 127 -3.81 9.91 -4.11
CA GLN A 127 -4.63 9.78 -2.92
C GLN A 127 -5.03 8.31 -2.74
N GLY A 128 -4.94 7.78 -1.53
CA GLY A 128 -5.20 6.36 -1.29
C GLY A 128 -5.60 6.05 0.14
N VAL A 129 -6.00 4.80 0.35
CA VAL A 129 -6.40 4.26 1.66
C VAL A 129 -5.17 3.69 2.36
N TYR A 130 -4.87 4.16 3.57
CA TYR A 130 -3.72 3.70 4.36
C TYR A 130 -4.12 2.64 5.37
N LEU A 131 -3.57 1.43 5.24
CA LEU A 131 -3.77 0.31 6.16
C LEU A 131 -2.50 0.05 6.97
N LEU A 132 -2.37 0.72 8.09
CA LEU A 132 -1.21 0.63 8.99
C LEU A 132 -1.42 -0.41 10.09
N ALA A 133 -0.34 -0.83 10.75
CA ALA A 133 -0.41 -1.80 11.84
C ALA A 133 -0.96 -1.17 13.12
N GLN A 134 -1.76 -1.92 13.88
CA GLN A 134 -2.17 -1.52 15.22
C GLN A 134 -0.96 -1.52 16.17
N LEU A 135 -0.94 -0.57 17.11
CA LEU A 135 0.04 -0.56 18.20
C LEU A 135 0.01 -1.88 18.96
N LYS A 136 1.14 -2.57 19.00
CA LYS A 136 1.27 -3.80 19.78
C LYS A 136 1.28 -3.46 21.26
N ARG A 137 0.34 -4.01 22.04
CA ARG A 137 0.41 -3.97 23.51
C ARG A 137 1.68 -4.67 23.97
N LEU A 138 2.34 -4.12 25.00
CA LEU A 138 3.62 -4.62 25.56
C LEU A 138 3.67 -6.14 25.79
N GLY A 139 2.53 -6.79 26.12
CA GLY A 139 2.45 -8.25 26.28
C GLY A 139 2.47 -9.08 24.99
N GLN A 140 2.36 -8.46 23.81
CA GLN A 140 2.40 -9.15 22.51
C GLN A 140 3.76 -9.07 21.81
N LEU A 141 4.71 -8.29 22.35
CA LEU A 141 6.08 -8.14 21.83
C LEU A 141 6.91 -9.43 21.91
N LEU A 142 6.50 -10.38 22.75
CA LEU A 142 7.20 -11.67 22.95
C LEU A 142 6.77 -12.77 21.96
N LYS A 143 5.75 -12.55 21.14
CA LYS A 143 5.34 -13.48 20.08
C LYS A 143 5.97 -13.08 18.75
N THR A 144 7.06 -13.71 18.47
CA THR A 144 8.01 -13.49 17.36
C THR A 144 7.46 -13.75 15.94
N GLY A 145 7.93 -12.92 14.99
CA GLY A 145 8.17 -13.22 13.56
C GLY A 145 6.96 -13.56 12.69
N GLN A 146 6.30 -14.66 12.91
CA GLN A 146 5.22 -15.20 12.07
C GLN A 146 3.93 -14.34 12.04
N GLY A 147 3.66 -13.57 13.09
CA GLY A 147 2.44 -12.75 13.16
C GLY A 147 2.43 -11.50 12.27
N LYS A 148 3.59 -11.04 11.75
CA LYS A 148 3.66 -9.84 10.89
C LYS A 148 3.28 -10.15 9.44
N HIS A 149 3.69 -11.32 8.93
CA HIS A 149 3.38 -11.76 7.58
C HIS A 149 1.89 -12.02 7.40
N ALA A 150 1.27 -12.74 8.34
CA ALA A 150 -0.15 -13.00 8.33
C ALA A 150 -0.96 -11.69 8.26
N THR A 151 -0.60 -10.66 9.05
CA THR A 151 -1.35 -9.40 9.09
C THR A 151 -1.27 -8.58 7.80
N LYS A 152 -0.15 -8.55 7.07
CA LYS A 152 -0.04 -7.85 5.77
C LYS A 152 -0.80 -8.61 4.69
N PHE A 153 -0.63 -9.94 4.63
CA PHE A 153 -1.39 -10.80 3.73
C PHE A 153 -2.90 -10.64 3.94
N ASP A 154 -3.40 -10.73 5.19
CA ASP A 154 -4.83 -10.60 5.50
C ASP A 154 -5.42 -9.24 5.08
N ARG A 155 -4.64 -8.15 5.18
CA ARG A 155 -5.09 -6.83 4.70
C ARG A 155 -5.22 -6.81 3.19
N ILE A 156 -4.25 -7.36 2.48
CA ILE A 156 -4.27 -7.46 1.01
C ILE A 156 -5.47 -8.31 0.57
N VAL A 157 -5.72 -9.44 1.23
CA VAL A 157 -6.89 -10.30 0.97
C VAL A 157 -8.18 -9.50 1.09
N ARG A 158 -8.38 -8.77 2.18
CA ARG A 158 -9.59 -7.95 2.40
C ARG A 158 -9.78 -6.87 1.33
N ILE A 159 -8.70 -6.24 0.87
CA ILE A 159 -8.76 -5.24 -0.21
C ILE A 159 -9.25 -5.91 -1.51
N ILE A 160 -8.66 -7.06 -1.88
CA ILE A 160 -8.98 -7.76 -3.13
C ILE A 160 -10.43 -8.28 -3.09
N GLU A 161 -10.88 -8.80 -1.95
CA GLU A 161 -12.26 -9.26 -1.76
C GLU A 161 -13.28 -8.10 -1.81
N ALA A 162 -12.91 -6.93 -1.27
CA ALA A 162 -13.77 -5.75 -1.30
C ALA A 162 -13.94 -5.13 -2.71
N CYS A 163 -13.04 -5.45 -3.65
CA CYS A 163 -13.05 -4.91 -5.01
C CYS A 163 -13.15 -6.04 -6.06
N PRO A 164 -14.26 -6.80 -6.16
CA PRO A 164 -14.34 -8.03 -6.94
C PRO A 164 -14.19 -7.84 -8.45
N GLY A 165 -14.51 -6.65 -8.99
CA GLY A 165 -14.48 -6.34 -10.42
C GLY A 165 -13.11 -5.93 -10.97
N GLN A 166 -12.10 -5.70 -10.13
CA GLN A 166 -10.82 -5.11 -10.52
C GLN A 166 -9.68 -6.12 -10.56
N GLN A 167 -8.69 -5.90 -11.43
CA GLN A 167 -7.38 -6.53 -11.34
C GLN A 167 -6.42 -5.66 -10.51
N PHE A 168 -5.42 -6.28 -9.92
CA PHE A 168 -4.51 -5.60 -8.99
C PHE A 168 -3.08 -5.54 -9.49
N GLY A 169 -2.45 -4.37 -9.30
CA GLY A 169 -1.01 -4.23 -9.31
C GLY A 169 -0.47 -4.22 -7.87
N LEU A 170 0.61 -4.97 -7.61
CA LEU A 170 1.27 -5.02 -6.30
C LEU A 170 2.63 -4.35 -6.41
N LEU A 171 2.94 -3.43 -5.49
CA LEU A 171 4.19 -2.68 -5.45
C LEU A 171 4.86 -2.85 -4.08
N GLY A 172 6.10 -3.32 -4.07
CA GLY A 172 6.86 -3.59 -2.86
C GLY A 172 8.36 -3.55 -3.10
N ASP A 173 9.12 -4.02 -2.14
CA ASP A 173 10.58 -4.06 -2.17
C ASP A 173 11.14 -5.42 -1.74
N ASP A 174 12.45 -5.60 -1.89
CA ASP A 174 13.15 -6.82 -1.49
C ASP A 174 13.81 -6.73 -0.10
N SER A 175 13.70 -5.62 0.60
CA SER A 175 14.30 -5.46 1.93
C SER A 175 13.53 -6.24 3.01
N GLN A 176 12.26 -6.54 2.73
CA GLN A 176 11.33 -7.23 3.62
C GLN A 176 10.80 -8.54 2.98
N GLU A 177 9.60 -8.95 3.37
CA GLU A 177 9.00 -10.22 2.93
C GLU A 177 7.99 -10.05 1.78
N ASP A 178 7.94 -8.88 1.13
CA ASP A 178 6.99 -8.61 0.07
C ASP A 178 7.00 -9.63 -1.07
N PRO A 179 8.16 -10.08 -1.57
CA PRO A 179 8.17 -11.11 -2.61
C PRO A 179 7.44 -12.40 -2.19
N VAL A 180 7.58 -12.82 -0.93
CA VAL A 180 6.94 -14.04 -0.40
C VAL A 180 5.45 -13.83 -0.16
N ILE A 181 5.07 -12.67 0.41
CA ILE A 181 3.68 -12.31 0.64
C ILE A 181 2.93 -12.22 -0.69
N TYR A 182 3.50 -11.55 -1.70
CA TYR A 182 2.89 -11.39 -3.01
C TYR A 182 2.78 -12.71 -3.78
N THR A 183 3.75 -13.61 -3.65
CA THR A 183 3.62 -14.99 -4.16
C THR A 183 2.40 -15.69 -3.56
N SER A 184 2.19 -15.54 -2.24
CA SER A 184 1.03 -16.12 -1.56
C SER A 184 -0.29 -15.48 -2.03
N VAL A 185 -0.31 -14.17 -2.28
CA VAL A 185 -1.47 -13.45 -2.83
C VAL A 185 -1.80 -13.94 -4.24
N VAL A 186 -0.79 -14.08 -5.11
CA VAL A 186 -0.98 -14.58 -6.49
C VAL A 186 -1.57 -15.99 -6.49
N ARG A 187 -1.09 -16.86 -5.61
CA ARG A 187 -1.64 -18.22 -5.46
C ARG A 187 -3.08 -18.23 -4.94
N HIS A 188 -3.40 -17.30 -4.03
CA HIS A 188 -4.73 -17.21 -3.41
C HIS A 188 -5.78 -16.63 -4.36
N PHE A 189 -5.37 -15.73 -5.25
CA PHE A 189 -6.24 -15.03 -6.20
C PHE A 189 -5.81 -15.25 -7.67
N PRO A 190 -5.95 -16.47 -8.23
CA PRO A 190 -5.58 -16.72 -9.62
C PRO A 190 -6.29 -15.76 -10.60
N GLY A 191 -5.53 -15.13 -11.49
CA GLY A 191 -6.06 -14.22 -12.51
C GLY A 191 -6.45 -12.82 -12.02
N ARG A 192 -6.33 -12.53 -10.71
CA ARG A 192 -6.67 -11.21 -10.16
C ARG A 192 -5.48 -10.26 -10.10
N ILE A 193 -4.26 -10.76 -10.16
CA ILE A 193 -3.04 -9.95 -10.11
C ILE A 193 -2.53 -9.75 -11.53
N ARG A 194 -2.52 -8.50 -11.98
CA ARG A 194 -2.08 -8.08 -13.32
C ARG A 194 -0.56 -7.98 -13.39
N VAL A 195 0.04 -7.36 -12.36
CA VAL A 195 1.47 -7.06 -12.33
C VAL A 195 2.00 -7.01 -10.89
N VAL A 196 3.26 -7.40 -10.72
CA VAL A 196 4.01 -7.23 -9.47
C VAL A 196 5.31 -6.48 -9.75
N TYR A 197 5.51 -5.38 -9.05
CA TYR A 197 6.71 -4.54 -9.05
C TYR A 197 7.48 -4.74 -7.75
N ILE A 198 8.75 -5.15 -7.83
CA ILE A 198 9.63 -5.28 -6.67
C ILE A 198 10.83 -4.36 -6.87
N ARG A 199 11.01 -3.39 -5.98
CA ARG A 199 12.18 -2.53 -5.94
C ARG A 199 13.36 -3.28 -5.34
N GLN A 200 14.52 -3.16 -5.99
CA GLN A 200 15.79 -3.64 -5.46
C GLN A 200 16.33 -2.63 -4.44
N VAL A 201 16.39 -3.04 -3.18
CA VAL A 201 16.91 -2.25 -2.04
C VAL A 201 18.10 -2.95 -1.40
N ASP A 202 18.04 -4.28 -1.25
CA ASP A 202 19.09 -5.08 -0.63
C ASP A 202 19.61 -6.17 -1.57
N ALA A 203 20.81 -5.98 -2.10
CA ALA A 203 21.44 -6.93 -3.03
C ALA A 203 21.56 -8.36 -2.47
N ARG A 204 21.55 -8.54 -1.13
CA ARG A 204 21.59 -9.86 -0.47
C ARG A 204 20.30 -10.66 -0.70
N ASN A 205 19.19 -9.96 -0.90
CA ASN A 205 17.87 -10.58 -1.08
C ASN A 205 17.52 -10.84 -2.56
N ARG A 206 18.38 -10.40 -3.48
CA ARG A 206 18.16 -10.50 -4.93
C ARG A 206 17.72 -11.89 -5.39
N GLY A 207 18.46 -12.94 -5.00
CA GLY A 207 18.14 -14.30 -5.43
C GLY A 207 16.79 -14.80 -4.91
N LYS A 208 16.38 -14.38 -3.69
CA LYS A 208 15.07 -14.68 -3.12
C LYS A 208 13.96 -13.96 -3.89
N ALA A 209 14.16 -12.67 -4.18
CA ALA A 209 13.22 -11.85 -4.93
C ALA A 209 13.04 -12.38 -6.36
N GLU A 210 14.11 -12.64 -7.09
CA GLU A 210 14.08 -13.19 -8.45
C GLU A 210 13.36 -14.55 -8.51
N SER A 211 13.62 -15.43 -7.53
CA SER A 211 12.93 -16.72 -7.43
C SER A 211 11.43 -16.59 -7.23
N ALA A 212 10.99 -15.66 -6.37
CA ALA A 212 9.58 -15.37 -6.13
C ALA A 212 8.91 -14.78 -7.38
N LEU A 213 9.57 -13.82 -8.05
CA LEU A 213 9.07 -13.21 -9.29
C LEU A 213 8.92 -14.24 -10.41
N LEU A 214 9.89 -15.16 -10.56
CA LEU A 214 9.82 -16.24 -11.53
C LEU A 214 8.64 -17.18 -11.27
N GLU A 215 8.36 -17.47 -10.01
CA GLU A 215 7.19 -18.27 -9.63
C GLU A 215 5.88 -17.58 -9.97
N MET A 216 5.76 -16.29 -9.67
CA MET A 216 4.57 -15.48 -10.02
C MET A 216 4.41 -15.37 -11.54
N ALA A 217 5.50 -15.20 -12.28
CA ALA A 217 5.47 -15.19 -13.75
C ALA A 217 4.97 -16.51 -14.36
N ARG A 218 5.34 -17.65 -13.77
CA ARG A 218 4.81 -18.99 -14.17
C ARG A 218 3.30 -19.12 -13.95
N SER A 219 2.74 -18.32 -13.04
CA SER A 219 1.30 -18.23 -12.78
C SER A 219 0.59 -17.22 -13.71
N GLY A 220 1.28 -16.68 -14.72
CA GLY A 220 0.73 -15.74 -15.70
C GLY A 220 0.72 -14.28 -15.25
N VAL A 221 1.38 -13.94 -14.14
CA VAL A 221 1.50 -12.57 -13.64
C VAL A 221 2.69 -11.87 -14.29
N THR A 222 2.50 -10.66 -14.79
CA THR A 222 3.62 -9.83 -15.26
C THR A 222 4.44 -9.37 -14.05
N THR A 223 5.77 -9.43 -14.15
CA THR A 223 6.66 -9.08 -13.04
C THR A 223 7.75 -8.12 -13.48
N CYS A 224 8.11 -7.17 -12.62
CA CYS A 224 9.21 -6.22 -12.83
C CYS A 224 10.06 -6.13 -11.58
N TYR A 225 11.36 -6.45 -11.72
CA TYR A 225 12.37 -6.24 -10.67
C TYR A 225 13.27 -5.09 -11.11
N PHE A 226 13.29 -4.00 -10.36
CA PHE A 226 13.88 -2.74 -10.82
C PHE A 226 14.70 -2.05 -9.71
N ALA A 227 15.74 -1.33 -10.09
CA ALA A 227 16.53 -0.49 -9.21
C ALA A 227 16.03 0.96 -9.22
N HIS A 228 15.68 1.48 -10.39
CA HIS A 228 15.22 2.85 -10.58
C HIS A 228 13.77 2.93 -11.05
N SER A 229 12.99 3.87 -10.50
CA SER A 229 11.55 3.99 -10.82
C SER A 229 11.28 4.25 -12.30
N ALA A 230 12.25 4.82 -13.04
CA ALA A 230 12.15 4.98 -14.48
C ALA A 230 12.01 3.65 -15.23
N GLU A 231 12.69 2.59 -14.76
CA GLU A 231 12.58 1.23 -15.33
C GLU A 231 11.16 0.66 -15.11
N ALA A 232 10.60 0.87 -13.92
CA ALA A 232 9.24 0.43 -13.60
C ALA A 232 8.19 1.22 -14.42
N LEU A 233 8.38 2.52 -14.62
CA LEU A 233 7.52 3.35 -15.45
C LEU A 233 7.57 2.92 -16.93
N GLU A 234 8.74 2.67 -17.47
CA GLU A 234 8.91 2.17 -18.85
C GLU A 234 8.24 0.81 -19.01
N HIS A 235 8.46 -0.10 -18.05
CA HIS A 235 7.79 -1.39 -18.03
C HIS A 235 6.26 -1.25 -17.99
N SER A 236 5.73 -0.33 -17.17
CA SER A 236 4.28 -0.06 -17.10
C SER A 236 3.73 0.37 -18.46
N ARG A 237 4.40 1.30 -19.13
CA ARG A 237 4.04 1.75 -20.49
C ARG A 237 4.06 0.60 -21.49
N ALA A 238 5.07 -0.25 -21.44
CA ALA A 238 5.21 -1.40 -22.35
C ALA A 238 4.08 -2.45 -22.20
N ILE A 239 3.47 -2.56 -21.02
CA ILE A 239 2.37 -3.50 -20.73
C ILE A 239 0.98 -2.84 -20.74
N GLY A 240 0.89 -1.56 -21.14
CA GLY A 240 -0.36 -0.80 -21.25
C GLY A 240 -0.88 -0.26 -19.90
N LEU A 241 0.00 0.00 -18.94
CA LEU A 241 -0.34 0.57 -17.63
C LEU A 241 0.29 1.96 -17.41
N GLY A 242 0.46 2.76 -18.45
CA GLY A 242 1.06 4.08 -18.32
C GLY A 242 0.85 4.99 -19.51
#